data_d6e8579fb2a6c62a069867d26202d75a
#
_entry.id   d6e8579fb2a6c62a069867d26202d75a
#
_cell.length_a   1.000
_cell.length_b   1.000
_cell.length_c   1.000
_cell.angle_alpha   90.00
_cell.angle_beta   90.00
_cell.angle_gamma   90.00
#
_symmetry.space_group_name_H-M   'P 1'
#
loop_
_entity.id
_entity.type
_entity.pdbx_description
1 polymer ?
#
loop_
_entity_poly.entity_id
_entity_poly.type
_entity_poly.pdbx_seq_one_letter_code
_entity_poly.pdbx_strand_id
1 'polypeptide(L)'
;MDLLGHVGTREVIQDMDVMRAVLGDPKLSYLGYSYGTRLGSAYAEKFPQNVRALVLDGAVDSSQDPVQESLRQAAGFQGVFTAYATDCAKNADCPLGTDPAQAVARFRELVGPLEQTPAPTADPRGLSYNDAITGVQQALYSDELWEILTQGLSELRGGNGDTLLQLADMYDGRRQDGTYANTQDAFNAIRCVDDPRITDPAVTGRQDSEYRKAAPFLDDGKGTGAAPLELCAAWPVPNTSTPHRISAPGLPPTVVVSTTDDPATPYQAGVDLAAQLGADLITFRGNRHTAALVAGDRCLDDAVINYLVDLATPAPGLTC
;
A
#
# COMPACT_ATOMS: atom_id res chain seq x y z
N MET A 1 -15.65 4.90 23.40
CA MET A 1 -14.28 4.38 23.48
C MET A 1 -14.21 2.86 23.38
N ASP A 2 -15.26 2.14 23.75
CA ASP A 2 -15.24 0.67 23.72
C ASP A 2 -15.04 0.08 22.31
N LEU A 3 -15.68 0.65 21.26
CA LEU A 3 -15.52 0.19 19.88
C LEU A 3 -14.06 0.28 19.39
N LEU A 4 -13.34 1.36 19.70
CA LEU A 4 -11.96 1.57 19.21
C LEU A 4 -10.97 0.47 19.60
N GLY A 5 -11.20 -0.21 20.72
CA GLY A 5 -10.37 -1.34 21.14
C GLY A 5 -10.69 -2.66 20.43
N HIS A 6 -11.70 -2.68 19.54
CA HIS A 6 -12.26 -3.87 18.91
C HIS A 6 -12.36 -3.77 17.38
N VAL A 7 -11.61 -2.85 16.77
CA VAL A 7 -11.62 -2.66 15.30
C VAL A 7 -10.40 -3.28 14.61
N GLY A 8 -9.49 -3.90 15.36
CA GLY A 8 -8.25 -4.45 14.84
C GLY A 8 -8.38 -5.82 14.18
N THR A 9 -7.30 -6.26 13.55
CA THR A 9 -7.17 -7.56 12.88
C THR A 9 -7.63 -8.72 13.77
N ARG A 10 -7.29 -8.69 15.06
CA ARG A 10 -7.64 -9.76 16.02
C ARG A 10 -9.16 -10.00 16.13
N GLU A 11 -9.96 -8.95 16.11
CA GLU A 11 -11.43 -9.03 16.18
C GLU A 11 -12.00 -9.40 14.81
N VAL A 12 -11.52 -8.75 13.75
CA VAL A 12 -12.03 -8.97 12.39
C VAL A 12 -11.92 -10.44 11.96
N ILE A 13 -10.80 -11.12 12.26
CA ILE A 13 -10.67 -12.54 11.90
C ILE A 13 -11.64 -13.45 12.66
N GLN A 14 -12.07 -13.05 13.84
CA GLN A 14 -13.13 -13.78 14.58
C GLN A 14 -14.49 -13.55 13.93
N ASP A 15 -14.78 -12.31 13.54
CA ASP A 15 -16.02 -11.97 12.84
C ASP A 15 -16.07 -12.66 11.47
N MET A 16 -14.93 -12.81 10.77
CA MET A 16 -14.85 -13.60 9.53
C MET A 16 -15.24 -15.07 9.76
N ASP A 17 -14.79 -15.70 10.86
CA ASP A 17 -15.14 -17.08 11.17
C ASP A 17 -16.62 -17.21 11.57
N VAL A 18 -17.15 -16.24 12.32
CA VAL A 18 -18.59 -16.15 12.62
C VAL A 18 -19.40 -16.02 11.35
N MET A 19 -19.02 -15.13 10.43
CA MET A 19 -19.70 -14.96 9.12
C MET A 19 -19.67 -16.25 8.31
N ARG A 20 -18.50 -16.91 8.20
CA ARG A 20 -18.38 -18.23 7.56
C ARG A 20 -19.41 -19.23 8.14
N ALA A 21 -19.48 -19.32 9.46
CA ALA A 21 -20.37 -20.26 10.14
C ALA A 21 -21.85 -19.92 9.95
N VAL A 22 -22.21 -18.63 9.99
CA VAL A 22 -23.60 -18.15 9.77
C VAL A 22 -24.06 -18.42 8.34
N LEU A 23 -23.17 -18.31 7.35
CA LEU A 23 -23.43 -18.62 5.95
C LEU A 23 -23.52 -20.12 5.68
N GLY A 24 -23.18 -20.96 6.66
CA GLY A 24 -23.20 -22.41 6.55
C GLY A 24 -22.00 -23.01 5.81
N ASP A 25 -20.96 -22.22 5.57
CA ASP A 25 -19.76 -22.68 4.89
C ASP A 25 -18.87 -23.49 5.86
N PRO A 26 -18.52 -24.73 5.52
CA PRO A 26 -17.64 -25.55 6.37
C PRO A 26 -16.22 -24.97 6.44
N LYS A 27 -15.78 -24.29 5.39
CA LYS A 27 -14.44 -23.68 5.29
C LYS A 27 -14.48 -22.40 4.47
N LEU A 28 -13.62 -21.45 4.79
CA LEU A 28 -13.48 -20.16 4.14
C LEU A 28 -12.67 -20.27 2.82
N SER A 29 -13.19 -19.70 1.74
CA SER A 29 -12.43 -19.31 0.56
C SER A 29 -12.22 -17.79 0.61
N TYR A 30 -10.97 -17.35 0.51
CA TYR A 30 -10.61 -15.97 0.73
C TYR A 30 -9.58 -15.48 -0.31
N LEU A 31 -9.81 -14.30 -0.84
CA LEU A 31 -8.82 -13.53 -1.61
C LEU A 31 -8.62 -12.21 -0.88
N GLY A 32 -7.41 -11.95 -0.42
CA GLY A 32 -7.05 -10.73 0.28
C GLY A 32 -6.02 -9.92 -0.48
N TYR A 33 -6.29 -8.63 -0.63
CA TYR A 33 -5.38 -7.66 -1.21
C TYR A 33 -4.78 -6.78 -0.13
N SER A 34 -3.50 -6.45 -0.23
CA SER A 34 -2.85 -5.46 0.64
C SER A 34 -3.07 -5.79 2.12
N TYR A 35 -3.65 -4.90 2.92
CA TYR A 35 -4.03 -5.17 4.32
C TYR A 35 -4.89 -6.45 4.47
N GLY A 36 -5.71 -6.80 3.46
CA GLY A 36 -6.45 -8.06 3.43
C GLY A 36 -5.55 -9.30 3.53
N THR A 37 -4.29 -9.22 3.16
CA THR A 37 -3.32 -10.31 3.33
C THR A 37 -2.94 -10.50 4.81
N ARG A 38 -2.88 -9.42 5.60
CA ARG A 38 -2.72 -9.48 7.07
C ARG A 38 -3.94 -10.15 7.71
N LEU A 39 -5.16 -9.84 7.28
CA LEU A 39 -6.37 -10.53 7.73
C LEU A 39 -6.31 -12.02 7.36
N GLY A 40 -5.98 -12.36 6.11
CA GLY A 40 -5.93 -13.74 5.64
C GLY A 40 -4.86 -14.56 6.36
N SER A 41 -3.66 -14.03 6.57
CA SER A 41 -2.58 -14.72 7.26
C SER A 41 -2.88 -14.91 8.75
N ALA A 42 -3.44 -13.88 9.42
CA ALA A 42 -3.86 -14.00 10.82
C ALA A 42 -5.05 -14.96 11.00
N TYR A 43 -5.98 -14.99 10.02
CA TYR A 43 -7.06 -15.98 10.00
C TYR A 43 -6.51 -17.41 9.84
N ALA A 44 -5.58 -17.61 8.91
CA ALA A 44 -4.92 -18.90 8.69
C ALA A 44 -4.17 -19.38 9.94
N GLU A 45 -3.49 -18.48 10.67
CA GLU A 45 -2.81 -18.81 11.92
C GLU A 45 -3.80 -19.23 13.01
N LYS A 46 -4.91 -18.53 13.15
CA LYS A 46 -5.89 -18.78 14.21
C LYS A 46 -6.84 -19.94 13.90
N PHE A 47 -7.24 -20.10 12.65
CA PHE A 47 -8.23 -21.04 12.20
C PHE A 47 -7.77 -21.88 10.99
N PRO A 48 -6.58 -22.52 11.03
CA PRO A 48 -6.03 -23.20 9.85
C PRO A 48 -6.95 -24.31 9.31
N GLN A 49 -7.73 -24.97 10.17
CA GLN A 49 -8.66 -26.02 9.79
C GLN A 49 -9.93 -25.50 9.09
N ASN A 50 -10.23 -24.22 9.22
CA ASN A 50 -11.39 -23.56 8.62
C ASN A 50 -11.07 -22.94 7.25
N VAL A 51 -9.83 -23.06 6.76
CA VAL A 51 -9.43 -22.57 5.43
C VAL A 51 -9.71 -23.65 4.38
N ARG A 52 -10.40 -23.26 3.28
CA ARG A 52 -10.54 -24.05 2.05
C ARG A 52 -9.54 -23.60 1.01
N ALA A 53 -9.54 -22.33 0.66
CA ALA A 53 -8.64 -21.70 -0.32
C ALA A 53 -8.25 -20.32 0.18
N LEU A 54 -6.98 -19.96 0.04
CA LEU A 54 -6.44 -18.68 0.51
C LEU A 54 -5.47 -18.12 -0.53
N VAL A 55 -5.84 -16.98 -1.11
CA VAL A 55 -4.97 -16.18 -2.00
C VAL A 55 -4.66 -14.86 -1.34
N LEU A 56 -3.38 -14.51 -1.24
CA LEU A 56 -2.87 -13.32 -0.61
C LEU A 56 -2.02 -12.54 -1.60
N ASP A 57 -2.52 -11.39 -2.07
CA ASP A 57 -1.88 -10.58 -3.11
C ASP A 57 -1.48 -9.20 -2.58
N GLY A 58 -0.24 -8.78 -2.84
CA GLY A 58 0.34 -7.58 -2.26
C GLY A 58 0.53 -7.74 -0.75
N ALA A 59 1.36 -8.68 -0.35
CA ALA A 59 1.43 -9.19 1.00
C ALA A 59 2.04 -8.23 2.01
N VAL A 60 1.38 -8.09 3.16
CA VAL A 60 1.95 -7.52 4.39
C VAL A 60 2.66 -8.62 5.17
N ASP A 61 3.95 -8.43 5.46
CA ASP A 61 4.71 -9.32 6.32
C ASP A 61 4.56 -8.93 7.80
N SER A 62 3.72 -9.65 8.52
CA SER A 62 3.42 -9.41 9.94
C SER A 62 4.62 -9.59 10.88
N SER A 63 5.76 -10.09 10.40
CA SER A 63 6.99 -10.21 11.19
C SER A 63 7.84 -8.94 11.21
N GLN A 64 7.51 -7.97 10.36
CA GLN A 64 8.27 -6.72 10.26
C GLN A 64 7.92 -5.74 11.37
N ASP A 65 8.94 -5.03 11.84
CA ASP A 65 8.77 -3.86 12.68
C ASP A 65 8.14 -2.71 11.86
N PRO A 66 7.18 -1.94 12.41
CA PRO A 66 6.50 -0.86 11.68
C PRO A 66 7.44 0.20 11.08
N VAL A 67 8.59 0.49 11.72
CA VAL A 67 9.59 1.41 11.17
C VAL A 67 10.20 0.82 9.90
N GLN A 68 10.59 -0.45 9.93
CA GLN A 68 11.17 -1.12 8.77
C GLN A 68 10.16 -1.28 7.63
N GLU A 69 8.91 -1.57 7.94
CA GLU A 69 7.81 -1.62 6.97
C GLU A 69 7.65 -0.28 6.26
N SER A 70 7.57 0.83 7.01
CA SER A 70 7.48 2.19 6.48
C SER A 70 8.66 2.54 5.57
N LEU A 71 9.89 2.17 5.96
CA LEU A 71 11.09 2.45 5.15
C LEU A 71 11.11 1.62 3.85
N ARG A 72 10.68 0.36 3.89
CA ARG A 72 10.58 -0.49 2.69
C ARG A 72 9.51 0.02 1.74
N GLN A 73 8.36 0.45 2.26
CA GLN A 73 7.31 1.06 1.46
C GLN A 73 7.81 2.37 0.81
N ALA A 74 8.51 3.23 1.56
CA ALA A 74 9.12 4.44 1.00
C ALA A 74 10.07 4.12 -0.15
N ALA A 75 10.95 3.13 0.01
CA ALA A 75 11.84 2.66 -1.04
C ALA A 75 11.09 2.08 -2.24
N GLY A 76 9.97 1.36 -2.01
CA GLY A 76 9.09 0.85 -3.05
C GLY A 76 8.52 1.98 -3.90
N PHE A 77 7.94 3.00 -3.26
CA PHE A 77 7.44 4.20 -3.97
C PHE A 77 8.54 4.93 -4.74
N GLN A 78 9.76 5.05 -4.18
CA GLN A 78 10.89 5.61 -4.92
C GLN A 78 11.26 4.78 -6.14
N GLY A 79 11.21 3.46 -6.02
CA GLY A 79 11.46 2.54 -7.15
C GLY A 79 10.47 2.78 -8.29
N VAL A 80 9.17 2.79 -7.98
CA VAL A 80 8.12 3.02 -8.98
C VAL A 80 8.16 4.46 -9.52
N PHE A 81 8.46 5.46 -8.68
CA PHE A 81 8.69 6.83 -9.18
C PHE A 81 9.84 6.89 -10.19
N THR A 82 10.91 6.15 -9.95
CA THR A 82 12.05 6.08 -10.89
C THR A 82 11.68 5.36 -12.18
N ALA A 83 10.88 4.30 -12.10
CA ALA A 83 10.36 3.59 -13.28
C ALA A 83 9.42 4.51 -14.10
N TYR A 84 8.49 5.21 -13.45
CA TYR A 84 7.65 6.22 -14.07
C TYR A 84 8.46 7.32 -14.75
N ALA A 85 9.45 7.88 -14.06
CA ALA A 85 10.31 8.93 -14.63
C ALA A 85 11.08 8.44 -15.85
N THR A 86 11.52 7.19 -15.83
CA THR A 86 12.21 6.55 -16.96
C THR A 86 11.28 6.36 -18.15
N ASP A 87 10.04 5.99 -17.90
CA ASP A 87 9.03 5.86 -18.96
C ASP A 87 8.64 7.22 -19.53
N CYS A 88 8.33 8.18 -18.67
CA CYS A 88 8.00 9.57 -19.05
C CYS A 88 9.09 10.21 -19.91
N ALA A 89 10.38 9.99 -19.56
CA ALA A 89 11.53 10.56 -20.26
C ALA A 89 11.67 10.10 -21.73
N LYS A 90 10.96 9.06 -22.15
CA LYS A 90 10.88 8.65 -23.57
C LYS A 90 10.14 9.67 -24.42
N ASN A 91 9.32 10.51 -23.79
CA ASN A 91 8.58 11.59 -24.44
C ASN A 91 9.31 12.94 -24.20
N ALA A 92 9.53 13.70 -25.28
CA ALA A 92 10.18 15.01 -25.23
C ALA A 92 9.40 16.03 -24.37
N ASP A 93 8.08 15.87 -24.23
CA ASP A 93 7.22 16.75 -23.46
C ASP A 93 7.07 16.34 -21.97
N CYS A 94 7.81 15.33 -21.51
CA CYS A 94 7.78 14.88 -20.11
C CYS A 94 7.98 16.06 -19.15
N PRO A 95 7.05 16.28 -18.18
CA PRO A 95 7.17 17.40 -17.24
C PRO A 95 8.40 17.29 -16.32
N LEU A 96 8.94 16.10 -16.14
CA LEU A 96 10.16 15.84 -15.38
C LEU A 96 11.44 15.90 -16.24
N GLY A 97 11.30 16.20 -17.55
CA GLY A 97 12.41 16.22 -18.51
C GLY A 97 12.77 14.86 -19.07
N THR A 98 13.75 14.83 -19.97
CA THR A 98 14.19 13.63 -20.69
C THR A 98 15.40 12.92 -20.07
N ASP A 99 15.89 13.40 -18.94
CA ASP A 99 16.94 12.77 -18.14
C ASP A 99 16.37 12.24 -16.82
N PRO A 100 16.14 10.92 -16.69
CA PRO A 100 15.58 10.34 -15.47
C PRO A 100 16.41 10.62 -14.21
N ALA A 101 17.71 10.85 -14.34
CA ALA A 101 18.58 11.17 -13.20
C ALA A 101 18.24 12.54 -12.58
N GLN A 102 17.61 13.44 -13.33
CA GLN A 102 17.16 14.75 -12.87
C GLN A 102 15.71 14.76 -12.38
N ALA A 103 14.97 13.66 -12.54
CA ALA A 103 13.53 13.63 -12.31
C ALA A 103 13.13 14.04 -10.89
N VAL A 104 13.85 13.59 -9.87
CA VAL A 104 13.61 13.99 -8.46
C VAL A 104 13.78 15.49 -8.28
N ALA A 105 14.85 16.09 -8.84
CA ALA A 105 15.08 17.52 -8.75
C ALA A 105 13.97 18.31 -9.45
N ARG A 106 13.60 17.88 -10.66
CA ARG A 106 12.50 18.51 -11.43
C ARG A 106 11.15 18.39 -10.74
N PHE A 107 10.88 17.23 -10.13
CA PHE A 107 9.66 17.03 -9.35
C PHE A 107 9.62 18.01 -8.17
N ARG A 108 10.69 18.12 -7.40
CA ARG A 108 10.77 19.06 -6.26
C ARG A 108 10.66 20.53 -6.71
N GLU A 109 11.20 20.89 -7.87
CA GLU A 109 11.04 22.22 -8.46
C GLU A 109 9.56 22.52 -8.77
N LEU A 110 8.79 21.52 -9.23
CA LEU A 110 7.37 21.67 -9.55
C LEU A 110 6.50 21.78 -8.30
N VAL A 111 6.69 20.91 -7.30
CA VAL A 111 5.80 20.83 -6.14
C VAL A 111 6.22 21.75 -4.99
N GLY A 112 7.49 22.09 -4.88
CA GLY A 112 8.03 22.92 -3.80
C GLY A 112 7.32 24.26 -3.58
N PRO A 113 6.96 25.03 -4.63
CA PRO A 113 6.19 26.27 -4.47
C PRO A 113 4.83 26.10 -3.78
N LEU A 114 4.23 24.89 -3.85
CA LEU A 114 2.93 24.59 -3.24
C LEU A 114 2.96 24.64 -1.71
N GLU A 115 4.11 24.55 -1.10
CA GLU A 115 4.26 24.69 0.36
C GLU A 115 3.91 26.10 0.85
N GLN A 116 4.07 27.09 0.00
CA GLN A 116 3.77 28.50 0.32
C GLN A 116 2.42 28.93 -0.22
N THR A 117 2.05 28.44 -1.40
CA THR A 117 0.84 28.88 -2.08
C THR A 117 0.25 27.70 -2.86
N PRO A 118 -0.98 27.27 -2.54
CA PRO A 118 -1.66 26.24 -3.33
C PRO A 118 -1.81 26.65 -4.79
N ALA A 119 -1.67 25.72 -5.71
CA ALA A 119 -1.94 26.00 -7.12
C ALA A 119 -3.47 26.15 -7.34
N PRO A 120 -3.88 27.06 -8.26
CA PRO A 120 -5.27 27.19 -8.64
C PRO A 120 -5.85 25.87 -9.16
N THR A 121 -7.12 25.64 -8.80
CA THR A 121 -7.96 24.54 -9.29
C THR A 121 -9.39 25.01 -9.44
N ALA A 122 -10.23 24.25 -10.15
CA ALA A 122 -11.67 24.47 -10.21
C ALA A 122 -12.33 24.32 -8.82
N ASP A 123 -11.79 23.46 -7.96
CA ASP A 123 -12.18 23.36 -6.55
C ASP A 123 -11.56 24.52 -5.75
N PRO A 124 -12.34 25.25 -4.93
CA PRO A 124 -11.84 26.41 -4.19
C PRO A 124 -10.73 26.10 -3.15
N ARG A 125 -10.46 24.83 -2.82
CA ARG A 125 -9.34 24.44 -1.94
C ARG A 125 -7.98 24.76 -2.54
N GLY A 126 -7.86 24.68 -3.87
CA GLY A 126 -6.58 24.67 -4.55
C GLY A 126 -5.81 23.36 -4.30
N LEU A 127 -4.72 23.15 -5.02
CA LEU A 127 -3.81 22.03 -4.82
C LEU A 127 -2.74 22.42 -3.81
N SER A 128 -2.76 21.87 -2.61
CA SER A 128 -1.69 22.02 -1.61
C SER A 128 -0.48 21.11 -1.94
N TYR A 129 0.64 21.34 -1.24
CA TYR A 129 1.79 20.45 -1.33
C TYR A 129 1.44 19.01 -0.94
N ASN A 130 0.72 18.84 0.16
CA ASN A 130 0.33 17.49 0.63
C ASN A 130 -0.60 16.79 -0.37
N ASP A 131 -1.59 17.52 -0.93
CA ASP A 131 -2.46 16.96 -1.96
C ASP A 131 -1.67 16.56 -3.21
N ALA A 132 -0.68 17.35 -3.63
CA ALA A 132 0.17 17.01 -4.76
C ALA A 132 0.97 15.72 -4.52
N ILE A 133 1.56 15.57 -3.33
CA ILE A 133 2.28 14.35 -2.95
C ILE A 133 1.33 13.15 -2.89
N THR A 134 0.16 13.29 -2.26
CA THR A 134 -0.88 12.24 -2.20
C THR A 134 -1.34 11.82 -3.60
N GLY A 135 -1.62 12.80 -4.49
CA GLY A 135 -2.02 12.51 -5.87
C GLY A 135 -0.95 11.78 -6.67
N VAL A 136 0.32 12.16 -6.50
CA VAL A 136 1.44 11.44 -7.13
C VAL A 136 1.54 10.03 -6.57
N GLN A 137 1.50 9.84 -5.25
CA GLN A 137 1.53 8.51 -4.65
C GLN A 137 0.36 7.65 -5.13
N GLN A 138 -0.86 8.20 -5.22
CA GLN A 138 -2.02 7.50 -5.78
C GLN A 138 -1.74 6.98 -7.19
N ALA A 139 -1.14 7.80 -8.05
CA ALA A 139 -0.84 7.38 -9.42
C ALA A 139 0.30 6.34 -9.50
N LEU A 140 1.17 6.27 -8.50
CA LEU A 140 2.24 5.27 -8.44
C LEU A 140 1.76 3.89 -7.98
N TYR A 141 0.50 3.74 -7.54
CA TYR A 141 -0.09 2.44 -7.22
C TYR A 141 -0.30 1.55 -8.45
N SER A 142 -0.36 2.13 -9.67
CA SER A 142 -0.51 1.37 -10.92
C SER A 142 0.05 2.16 -12.10
N ASP A 143 0.79 1.48 -12.98
CA ASP A 143 1.29 2.06 -14.24
C ASP A 143 0.16 2.48 -15.20
N GLU A 144 -1.04 1.96 -15.04
CA GLU A 144 -2.25 2.42 -15.74
C GLU A 144 -2.58 3.92 -15.46
N LEU A 145 -2.11 4.45 -14.33
CA LEU A 145 -2.31 5.86 -13.93
C LEU A 145 -1.16 6.79 -14.36
N TRP A 146 -0.11 6.28 -14.98
CA TRP A 146 1.07 7.10 -15.32
C TRP A 146 0.79 8.15 -16.39
N GLU A 147 -0.12 7.88 -17.31
CA GLU A 147 -0.52 8.87 -18.31
C GLU A 147 -1.22 10.07 -17.65
N ILE A 148 -2.17 9.81 -16.73
CA ILE A 148 -2.87 10.87 -16.00
C ILE A 148 -1.93 11.59 -15.01
N LEU A 149 -0.94 10.91 -14.45
CA LEU A 149 0.11 11.54 -13.64
C LEU A 149 0.94 12.53 -14.49
N THR A 150 1.34 12.11 -15.69
CA THR A 150 2.07 12.96 -16.64
C THR A 150 1.27 14.19 -17.05
N GLN A 151 -0.04 14.01 -17.29
CA GLN A 151 -0.96 15.12 -17.53
C GLN A 151 -0.98 16.07 -16.33
N GLY A 152 -1.22 15.58 -15.12
CA GLY A 152 -1.34 16.40 -13.92
C GLY A 152 -0.07 17.18 -13.59
N LEU A 153 1.12 16.57 -13.77
CA LEU A 153 2.39 17.28 -13.61
C LEU A 153 2.62 18.34 -14.71
N SER A 154 2.16 18.08 -15.93
CA SER A 154 2.25 19.06 -17.03
C SER A 154 1.29 20.24 -16.80
N GLU A 155 0.09 19.99 -16.30
CA GLU A 155 -0.87 21.02 -15.90
C GLU A 155 -0.31 21.86 -14.74
N LEU A 156 0.29 21.24 -13.73
CA LEU A 156 0.91 21.94 -12.61
C LEU A 156 2.04 22.87 -13.10
N ARG A 157 2.86 22.41 -14.05
CA ARG A 157 3.87 23.26 -14.70
C ARG A 157 3.25 24.47 -15.39
N GLY A 158 2.02 24.34 -15.89
CA GLY A 158 1.21 25.43 -16.45
C GLY A 158 0.46 26.27 -15.40
N GLY A 159 0.57 25.96 -14.11
CA GLY A 159 -0.09 26.68 -13.02
C GLY A 159 -1.50 26.18 -12.69
N ASN A 160 -1.90 24.99 -13.12
CA ASN A 160 -3.18 24.35 -12.82
C ASN A 160 -2.96 23.03 -12.03
N GLY A 161 -3.67 22.86 -10.90
CA GLY A 161 -3.55 21.70 -10.03
C GLY A 161 -4.70 20.68 -10.13
N ASP A 162 -5.64 20.82 -11.06
CA ASP A 162 -6.88 20.05 -11.06
C ASP A 162 -6.67 18.53 -11.10
N THR A 163 -5.86 18.04 -12.03
CA THR A 163 -5.66 16.59 -12.20
C THR A 163 -4.96 15.96 -10.99
N LEU A 164 -3.96 16.63 -10.42
CA LEU A 164 -3.30 16.12 -9.22
C LEU A 164 -4.22 16.14 -7.99
N LEU A 165 -5.09 17.17 -7.87
CA LEU A 165 -6.09 17.23 -6.81
C LEU A 165 -7.13 16.11 -6.95
N GLN A 166 -7.54 15.77 -8.17
CA GLN A 166 -8.44 14.64 -8.42
C GLN A 166 -7.80 13.28 -8.04
N LEU A 167 -6.53 13.11 -8.30
CA LEU A 167 -5.79 11.92 -7.86
C LEU A 167 -5.69 11.85 -6.33
N ALA A 168 -5.47 12.97 -5.66
CA ALA A 168 -5.48 13.03 -4.20
C ALA A 168 -6.89 12.72 -3.64
N ASP A 169 -7.93 13.30 -4.21
CA ASP A 169 -9.32 13.03 -3.83
C ASP A 169 -9.70 11.54 -4.04
N MET A 170 -9.14 10.88 -5.06
CA MET A 170 -9.31 9.45 -5.27
C MET A 170 -8.70 8.65 -4.10
N TYR A 171 -7.49 8.98 -3.68
CA TYR A 171 -6.81 8.33 -2.55
C TYR A 171 -7.57 8.55 -1.23
N ASP A 172 -7.99 9.77 -0.97
CA ASP A 172 -8.68 10.15 0.26
C ASP A 172 -10.15 9.74 0.29
N GLY A 173 -10.69 9.24 -0.81
CA GLY A 173 -12.08 8.84 -0.93
C GLY A 173 -13.04 10.03 -0.85
N ARG A 174 -12.64 11.20 -1.36
CA ARG A 174 -13.50 12.39 -1.40
C ARG A 174 -14.57 12.24 -2.48
N ARG A 175 -15.81 12.54 -2.11
CA ARG A 175 -16.97 12.48 -3.00
C ARG A 175 -17.23 13.83 -3.68
N GLN A 176 -18.05 13.81 -4.73
CA GLN A 176 -18.41 15.03 -5.47
C GLN A 176 -19.14 16.09 -4.62
N ASP A 177 -19.82 15.67 -3.56
CA ASP A 177 -20.49 16.58 -2.61
C ASP A 177 -19.52 17.18 -1.56
N GLY A 178 -18.24 16.87 -1.67
CA GLY A 178 -17.19 17.34 -0.75
C GLY A 178 -17.06 16.55 0.54
N THR A 179 -17.88 15.51 0.74
CA THR A 179 -17.72 14.59 1.89
C THR A 179 -16.63 13.55 1.62
N TYR A 180 -16.09 12.97 2.68
CA TYR A 180 -15.07 11.92 2.59
C TYR A 180 -15.67 10.56 2.98
N ALA A 181 -15.12 9.48 2.41
CA ALA A 181 -15.30 8.16 2.96
C ALA A 181 -14.61 8.06 4.33
N ASN A 182 -15.00 7.10 5.15
CA ASN A 182 -14.35 6.86 6.45
C ASN A 182 -13.08 6.01 6.35
N THR A 183 -12.55 5.80 5.16
CA THR A 183 -11.42 4.89 4.89
C THR A 183 -10.17 5.31 5.65
N GLN A 184 -9.82 6.60 5.62
CA GLN A 184 -8.63 7.11 6.32
C GLN A 184 -8.79 7.06 7.84
N ASP A 185 -9.99 7.34 8.37
CA ASP A 185 -10.28 7.21 9.80
C ASP A 185 -10.19 5.75 10.25
N ALA A 186 -10.77 4.82 9.47
CA ALA A 186 -10.70 3.39 9.71
C ALA A 186 -9.26 2.87 9.64
N PHE A 187 -8.49 3.28 8.64
CA PHE A 187 -7.07 2.94 8.50
C PHE A 187 -6.27 3.33 9.75
N ASN A 188 -6.42 4.57 10.21
CA ASN A 188 -5.74 5.05 11.41
C ASN A 188 -6.18 4.29 12.67
N ALA A 189 -7.49 4.06 12.83
CA ALA A 189 -8.04 3.35 13.99
C ALA A 189 -7.52 1.90 14.04
N ILE A 190 -7.52 1.20 12.91
CA ILE A 190 -7.06 -0.18 12.79
C ILE A 190 -5.56 -0.27 13.04
N ARG A 191 -4.76 0.55 12.35
CA ARG A 191 -3.30 0.57 12.50
C ARG A 191 -2.87 0.82 13.95
N CYS A 192 -3.50 1.81 14.60
CA CYS A 192 -3.13 2.15 15.98
C CYS A 192 -3.56 1.10 17.03
N VAL A 193 -4.48 0.19 16.67
CA VAL A 193 -4.86 -0.96 17.50
C VAL A 193 -4.02 -2.20 17.14
N ASP A 194 -3.62 -2.34 15.88
CA ASP A 194 -2.83 -3.49 15.45
C ASP A 194 -1.35 -3.35 15.81
N ASP A 195 -0.75 -2.17 15.60
CA ASP A 195 0.70 -2.02 15.61
C ASP A 195 1.26 -1.43 16.90
N PRO A 196 2.48 -1.83 17.31
CA PRO A 196 3.18 -1.21 18.43
C PRO A 196 3.36 0.30 18.24
N ARG A 197 3.23 1.04 19.32
CA ARG A 197 3.39 2.50 19.32
C ARG A 197 4.84 2.90 19.34
N ILE A 198 5.17 3.90 18.53
CA ILE A 198 6.47 4.58 18.58
C ILE A 198 6.29 5.84 19.45
N THR A 199 6.80 5.81 20.66
CA THR A 199 6.66 6.91 21.64
C THR A 199 7.98 7.63 21.96
N ASP A 200 9.10 7.15 21.43
CA ASP A 200 10.41 7.76 21.58
C ASP A 200 10.68 8.74 20.42
N PRO A 201 10.77 10.07 20.68
CA PRO A 201 11.09 11.06 19.65
C PRO A 201 12.43 10.81 18.92
N ALA A 202 13.38 10.13 19.56
CA ALA A 202 14.64 9.79 18.91
C ALA A 202 14.45 8.70 17.85
N VAL A 203 13.48 7.80 18.01
CA VAL A 203 13.11 6.80 17.01
C VAL A 203 12.45 7.48 15.82
N THR A 204 11.45 8.35 16.04
CA THR A 204 10.77 9.07 14.96
C THR A 204 11.71 9.99 14.18
N GLY A 205 12.64 10.66 14.85
CA GLY A 205 13.65 11.51 14.17
C GLY A 205 14.61 10.70 13.29
N ARG A 206 15.04 9.52 13.74
CA ARG A 206 15.83 8.61 12.89
C ARG A 206 15.00 8.07 11.72
N GLN A 207 13.79 7.64 11.97
CA GLN A 207 12.86 7.16 10.95
C GLN A 207 12.63 8.21 9.86
N ASP A 208 12.34 9.47 10.22
CA ASP A 208 12.19 10.57 9.25
C ASP A 208 13.44 10.74 8.39
N SER A 209 14.62 10.75 9.03
CA SER A 209 15.87 10.90 8.30
C SER A 209 16.16 9.76 7.32
N GLU A 210 15.81 8.53 7.69
CA GLU A 210 15.97 7.34 6.84
C GLU A 210 14.90 7.29 5.74
N TYR A 211 13.66 7.68 6.05
CA TYR A 211 12.56 7.78 5.11
C TYR A 211 12.88 8.74 3.95
N ARG A 212 13.41 9.94 4.27
CA ARG A 212 13.86 10.93 3.29
C ARG A 212 14.98 10.41 2.39
N LYS A 213 15.85 9.56 2.93
CA LYS A 213 16.92 8.90 2.13
C LYS A 213 16.36 7.77 1.27
N ALA A 214 15.39 7.01 1.79
CA ALA A 214 14.78 5.90 1.08
C ALA A 214 13.89 6.38 -0.09
N ALA A 215 13.21 7.51 0.10
CA ALA A 215 12.34 8.12 -0.91
C ALA A 215 12.69 9.60 -1.15
N PRO A 216 13.79 9.88 -1.87
CA PRO A 216 14.18 11.25 -2.16
C PRO A 216 13.11 12.11 -2.82
N PHE A 217 12.19 11.55 -3.62
CA PHE A 217 11.12 12.34 -4.23
C PHE A 217 10.10 12.87 -3.19
N LEU A 218 9.98 12.22 -2.03
CA LEU A 218 9.13 12.65 -0.90
C LEU A 218 9.83 13.59 0.08
N ASP A 219 11.14 13.81 -0.09
CA ASP A 219 11.88 14.69 0.79
C ASP A 219 11.69 16.17 0.38
N ASP A 220 11.08 16.97 1.25
CA ASP A 220 10.87 18.41 1.08
C ASP A 220 12.16 19.25 1.27
N GLY A 221 13.28 18.62 1.62
CA GLY A 221 14.55 19.27 1.88
C GLY A 221 14.63 20.01 3.23
N LYS A 222 13.65 19.84 4.12
CA LYS A 222 13.55 20.53 5.41
C LYS A 222 13.78 19.63 6.62
N GLY A 223 14.30 18.43 6.40
CA GLY A 223 14.59 17.48 7.47
C GLY A 223 15.56 18.06 8.50
N THR A 224 15.16 18.12 9.77
CA THR A 224 15.96 18.63 10.88
C THR A 224 16.59 17.51 11.72
N GLY A 225 16.28 16.24 11.41
CA GLY A 225 16.62 15.09 12.25
C GLY A 225 15.69 14.93 13.46
N ALA A 226 14.66 15.77 13.57
CA ALA A 226 13.58 15.65 14.55
C ALA A 226 12.26 15.55 13.79
N ALA A 227 11.37 14.67 14.25
CA ALA A 227 10.03 14.53 13.71
C ALA A 227 9.01 14.46 14.85
N PRO A 228 7.76 14.90 14.63
CA PRO A 228 6.70 14.71 15.62
C PRO A 228 6.42 13.22 15.84
N LEU A 229 5.87 12.90 17.00
CA LEU A 229 5.34 11.56 17.23
C LEU A 229 4.15 11.32 16.30
N GLU A 230 4.02 10.08 15.83
CA GLU A 230 2.89 9.67 15.01
C GLU A 230 1.58 9.66 15.81
N LEU A 231 0.45 9.70 15.10
CA LEU A 231 -0.90 9.69 15.68
C LEU A 231 -1.08 8.56 16.70
N CYS A 232 -0.57 7.37 16.41
CA CYS A 232 -0.72 6.19 17.27
C CYS A 232 -0.03 6.34 18.63
N ALA A 233 0.96 7.21 18.76
CA ALA A 233 1.61 7.47 20.06
C ALA A 233 0.63 8.02 21.12
N ALA A 234 -0.38 8.78 20.69
CA ALA A 234 -1.42 9.35 21.52
C ALA A 234 -2.76 8.59 21.47
N TRP A 235 -2.81 7.43 20.79
CA TRP A 235 -4.05 6.69 20.62
C TRP A 235 -4.62 6.23 21.98
N PRO A 236 -5.93 6.37 22.24
CA PRO A 236 -6.49 6.20 23.60
C PRO A 236 -6.61 4.75 24.07
N VAL A 237 -6.50 3.77 23.16
CA VAL A 237 -6.59 2.34 23.49
C VAL A 237 -5.28 1.62 23.13
N PRO A 238 -4.86 0.59 23.89
CA PRO A 238 -3.60 -0.12 23.63
C PRO A 238 -3.65 -0.88 22.31
N ASN A 239 -2.47 -1.12 21.71
CA ASN A 239 -2.37 -2.05 20.60
C ASN A 239 -2.56 -3.50 21.08
N THR A 240 -3.04 -4.36 20.18
CA THR A 240 -3.44 -5.75 20.47
C THR A 240 -2.53 -6.78 19.82
N SER A 241 -1.59 -6.36 18.97
CA SER A 241 -0.67 -7.23 18.26
C SER A 241 0.78 -6.76 18.42
N THR A 242 1.70 -7.65 18.15
CA THR A 242 3.14 -7.39 18.04
C THR A 242 3.67 -8.12 16.81
N PRO A 243 4.69 -7.60 16.13
CA PRO A 243 5.31 -8.28 15.00
C PRO A 243 5.74 -9.69 15.37
N HIS A 244 5.34 -10.66 14.55
CA HIS A 244 5.73 -12.07 14.73
C HIS A 244 5.63 -12.81 13.39
N ARG A 245 6.37 -13.91 13.27
CA ARG A 245 6.25 -14.81 12.13
C ARG A 245 4.95 -15.59 12.23
N ILE A 246 4.20 -15.64 11.13
CA ILE A 246 2.97 -16.43 11.04
C ILE A 246 3.31 -17.93 11.13
N SER A 247 2.54 -18.64 11.93
CA SER A 247 2.66 -20.10 12.10
C SER A 247 1.28 -20.75 12.02
N ALA A 248 1.01 -21.47 10.94
CA ALA A 248 -0.30 -22.08 10.67
C ALA A 248 -0.19 -23.60 10.41
N PRO A 249 0.15 -24.41 11.43
CA PRO A 249 0.31 -25.85 11.24
C PRO A 249 -1.01 -26.49 10.82
N GLY A 250 -0.96 -27.31 9.76
CA GLY A 250 -2.13 -27.96 9.19
C GLY A 250 -2.94 -27.11 8.22
N LEU A 251 -2.43 -25.94 7.86
CA LEU A 251 -3.00 -25.12 6.78
C LEU A 251 -2.95 -25.92 5.45
N PRO A 252 -4.05 -25.94 4.67
CA PRO A 252 -4.00 -26.53 3.32
C PRO A 252 -3.08 -25.70 2.41
N PRO A 253 -2.70 -26.21 1.23
CA PRO A 253 -1.96 -25.43 0.23
C PRO A 253 -2.61 -24.07 0.01
N THR A 254 -1.82 -23.02 -0.01
CA THR A 254 -2.27 -21.62 -0.17
C THR A 254 -1.41 -20.92 -1.24
N VAL A 255 -1.86 -19.79 -1.74
CA VAL A 255 -1.18 -19.04 -2.79
C VAL A 255 -0.88 -17.63 -2.31
N VAL A 256 0.34 -17.19 -2.51
CA VAL A 256 0.74 -15.78 -2.35
C VAL A 256 1.10 -15.23 -3.73
N VAL A 257 0.56 -14.07 -4.06
CA VAL A 257 0.93 -13.33 -5.27
C VAL A 257 1.76 -12.13 -4.85
N SER A 258 2.89 -11.91 -5.52
CA SER A 258 3.74 -10.75 -5.24
C SER A 258 4.22 -10.11 -6.54
N THR A 259 4.00 -8.80 -6.66
CA THR A 259 4.40 -8.00 -7.81
C THR A 259 5.85 -7.52 -7.64
N THR A 260 6.66 -7.60 -8.70
CA THR A 260 8.11 -7.28 -8.63
C THR A 260 8.39 -5.84 -8.19
N ASP A 261 7.61 -4.89 -8.69
CA ASP A 261 7.75 -3.47 -8.39
C ASP A 261 6.45 -2.95 -7.73
N ASP A 262 6.04 -3.60 -6.63
CA ASP A 262 4.93 -3.14 -5.80
C ASP A 262 5.40 -1.97 -4.91
N PRO A 263 4.79 -0.77 -5.03
CA PRO A 263 5.20 0.39 -4.24
C PRO A 263 4.80 0.30 -2.78
N ALA A 264 3.67 -0.34 -2.47
CA ALA A 264 3.05 -0.31 -1.15
C ALA A 264 3.44 -1.53 -0.30
N THR A 265 3.51 -2.70 -0.92
CA THR A 265 3.92 -3.96 -0.29
C THR A 265 5.03 -4.61 -1.11
N PRO A 266 6.31 -4.18 -0.90
CA PRO A 266 7.41 -4.60 -1.74
C PRO A 266 7.56 -6.12 -1.87
N TYR A 267 7.97 -6.60 -3.03
CA TYR A 267 8.06 -8.00 -3.45
C TYR A 267 8.56 -8.96 -2.37
N GLN A 268 9.58 -8.54 -1.62
CA GLN A 268 10.18 -9.39 -0.59
C GLN A 268 9.19 -9.78 0.53
N ALA A 269 8.22 -8.90 0.84
CA ALA A 269 7.20 -9.22 1.85
C ALA A 269 6.31 -10.41 1.43
N GLY A 270 5.99 -10.52 0.12
CA GLY A 270 5.29 -11.69 -0.43
C GLY A 270 6.14 -12.95 -0.37
N VAL A 271 7.43 -12.87 -0.69
CA VAL A 271 8.37 -13.98 -0.57
C VAL A 271 8.45 -14.47 0.88
N ASP A 272 8.58 -13.53 1.83
CA ASP A 272 8.70 -13.84 3.25
C ASP A 272 7.41 -14.45 3.81
N LEU A 273 6.24 -13.93 3.42
CA LEU A 273 4.95 -14.49 3.83
C LEU A 273 4.71 -15.88 3.24
N ALA A 274 5.02 -16.08 1.95
CA ALA A 274 4.93 -17.39 1.32
C ALA A 274 5.79 -18.44 2.06
N ALA A 275 7.01 -18.07 2.42
CA ALA A 275 7.90 -18.95 3.19
C ALA A 275 7.36 -19.23 4.62
N GLN A 276 6.69 -18.27 5.27
CA GLN A 276 6.09 -18.45 6.59
C GLN A 276 4.90 -19.43 6.56
N LEU A 277 4.06 -19.33 5.53
CA LEU A 277 2.86 -20.15 5.35
C LEU A 277 3.15 -21.49 4.67
N GLY A 278 4.32 -21.68 4.07
CA GLY A 278 4.58 -22.81 3.16
C GLY A 278 3.69 -22.73 1.90
N ALA A 279 3.40 -21.52 1.44
CA ALA A 279 2.51 -21.25 0.32
C ALA A 279 3.24 -21.30 -1.03
N ASP A 280 2.49 -21.57 -2.11
CA ASP A 280 2.97 -21.40 -3.48
C ASP A 280 3.04 -19.91 -3.82
N LEU A 281 4.23 -19.46 -4.24
CA LEU A 281 4.44 -18.07 -4.64
C LEU A 281 4.25 -17.92 -6.16
N ILE A 282 3.37 -17.02 -6.56
CA ILE A 282 3.30 -16.50 -7.95
C ILE A 282 3.99 -15.14 -7.99
N THR A 283 4.99 -15.00 -8.85
CA THR A 283 5.62 -13.72 -9.13
C THR A 283 4.91 -13.05 -10.30
N PHE A 284 4.34 -11.87 -10.07
CA PHE A 284 3.83 -11.03 -11.15
C PHE A 284 4.86 -9.95 -11.51
N ARG A 285 5.16 -9.80 -12.80
CA ARG A 285 6.09 -8.77 -13.30
C ARG A 285 5.34 -7.51 -13.68
N GLY A 286 5.53 -6.43 -12.93
CA GLY A 286 4.83 -5.18 -13.19
C GLY A 286 5.13 -4.10 -12.17
N ASN A 287 4.63 -2.89 -12.44
CA ASN A 287 4.75 -1.71 -11.57
C ASN A 287 3.36 -1.39 -11.00
N ARG A 288 2.90 -2.23 -10.08
CA ARG A 288 1.57 -2.02 -9.50
C ARG A 288 1.43 -2.68 -8.13
N HIS A 289 0.55 -2.11 -7.35
CA HIS A 289 0.12 -2.70 -6.09
C HIS A 289 -1.05 -3.65 -6.36
N THR A 290 -0.86 -4.94 -6.09
CA THR A 290 -1.80 -6.04 -6.36
C THR A 290 -2.09 -6.28 -7.85
N ALA A 291 -2.32 -7.53 -8.23
CA ALA A 291 -2.46 -7.90 -9.64
C ALA A 291 -3.56 -8.94 -9.91
N ALA A 292 -3.77 -9.90 -9.00
CA ALA A 292 -4.70 -11.01 -9.22
C ALA A 292 -6.13 -10.53 -9.48
N LEU A 293 -6.71 -10.91 -10.60
CA LEU A 293 -8.07 -10.59 -11.05
C LEU A 293 -8.34 -9.09 -11.29
N VAL A 294 -7.31 -8.24 -11.18
CA VAL A 294 -7.44 -6.79 -11.37
C VAL A 294 -6.46 -6.25 -12.43
N ALA A 295 -5.37 -6.99 -12.73
CA ALA A 295 -4.44 -6.60 -13.77
C ALA A 295 -4.89 -7.04 -15.19
N GLY A 296 -5.88 -7.92 -15.30
CA GLY A 296 -6.31 -8.47 -16.58
C GLY A 296 -5.28 -9.41 -17.23
N ASP A 297 -4.32 -9.94 -16.46
CA ASP A 297 -3.32 -10.88 -16.95
C ASP A 297 -3.84 -12.32 -16.88
N ARG A 298 -4.02 -12.95 -18.03
CA ARG A 298 -4.59 -14.31 -18.12
C ARG A 298 -3.73 -15.38 -17.46
N CYS A 299 -2.41 -15.24 -17.47
CA CYS A 299 -1.53 -16.21 -16.81
C CYS A 299 -1.78 -16.24 -15.31
N LEU A 300 -1.83 -15.06 -14.68
CA LEU A 300 -2.11 -14.90 -13.26
C LEU A 300 -3.56 -15.26 -12.91
N ASP A 301 -4.51 -14.69 -13.66
CA ASP A 301 -5.95 -14.82 -13.37
C ASP A 301 -6.40 -16.28 -13.49
N ASP A 302 -5.99 -17.00 -14.54
CA ASP A 302 -6.33 -18.41 -14.74
C ASP A 302 -5.73 -19.27 -13.60
N ALA A 303 -4.50 -18.99 -13.15
CA ALA A 303 -3.88 -19.72 -12.04
C ALA A 303 -4.63 -19.49 -10.72
N VAL A 304 -5.00 -18.24 -10.42
CA VAL A 304 -5.74 -17.87 -9.21
C VAL A 304 -7.16 -18.45 -9.22
N ILE A 305 -7.87 -18.36 -10.37
CA ILE A 305 -9.22 -18.91 -10.51
C ILE A 305 -9.21 -20.43 -10.36
N ASN A 306 -8.31 -21.13 -11.04
CA ASN A 306 -8.20 -22.59 -10.94
C ASN A 306 -7.93 -23.04 -9.50
N TYR A 307 -7.09 -22.29 -8.77
CA TYR A 307 -6.87 -22.58 -7.37
C TYR A 307 -8.10 -22.28 -6.50
N LEU A 308 -8.75 -21.13 -6.64
CA LEU A 308 -9.92 -20.77 -5.85
C LEU A 308 -11.13 -21.70 -6.09
N VAL A 309 -11.32 -22.17 -7.33
CA VAL A 309 -12.46 -23.00 -7.72
C VAL A 309 -12.15 -24.49 -7.47
N ASP A 310 -11.06 -24.99 -8.02
CA ASP A 310 -10.74 -26.40 -8.12
C ASP A 310 -9.66 -26.87 -7.12
N LEU A 311 -9.06 -25.96 -6.36
CA LEU A 311 -7.90 -26.20 -5.49
C LEU A 311 -6.65 -26.70 -6.28
N ALA A 312 -6.59 -26.37 -7.57
CA ALA A 312 -5.45 -26.69 -8.42
C ALA A 312 -4.32 -25.67 -8.12
N THR A 313 -3.29 -26.09 -7.39
CA THR A 313 -2.16 -25.22 -7.04
C THR A 313 -1.38 -24.81 -8.28
N PRO A 314 -0.86 -23.57 -8.35
CA PRO A 314 -0.02 -23.13 -9.45
C PRO A 314 1.28 -23.95 -9.55
N ALA A 315 1.89 -23.95 -10.73
CA ALA A 315 3.20 -24.56 -10.90
C ALA A 315 4.23 -23.88 -9.99
N PRO A 316 5.14 -24.62 -9.33
CA PRO A 316 6.17 -24.03 -8.50
C PRO A 316 6.99 -22.96 -9.24
N GLY A 317 7.12 -21.78 -8.66
CA GLY A 317 7.85 -20.65 -9.24
C GLY A 317 7.18 -20.02 -10.46
N LEU A 318 5.87 -20.17 -10.59
CA LEU A 318 5.10 -19.52 -11.67
C LEU A 318 5.40 -18.01 -11.69
N THR A 319 5.75 -17.51 -12.87
CA THR A 319 5.96 -16.08 -13.14
C THR A 319 5.07 -15.67 -14.29
N CYS A 320 4.29 -14.65 -14.06
CA CYS A 320 3.40 -14.03 -15.04
C CYS A 320 3.77 -12.58 -15.38
#